data_990f3aa68bb0d31ca9c4af76f428db0a
#
_entry.id   990f3aa68bb0d31ca9c4af76f428db0a
#
_cell.length_a   1.000
_cell.length_b   1.000
_cell.length_c   1.000
_cell.angle_alpha   90.00
_cell.angle_beta   90.00
_cell.angle_gamma   90.00
#
_symmetry.space_group_name_H-M   'P 1'
#
loop_
_entity.id
_entity.type
_entity.pdbx_description
1 polymer ?
#
loop_
_entity_poly.entity_id
_entity_poly.type
_entity_poly.pdbx_seq_one_letter_code
_entity_poly.pdbx_strand_id
1 'polypeptide(L)'
;MRFIALIELAFVVIAAFAQAAATLPQSPTPATGKAAADQLIPWLLDEDQQMRGIPFSELIFDTTGKKVLPFDANNAVDQHIAEVISAACDETMKRLNAPDSAIQHVDRINEVSSYFEDTLRQLLNATPGLQCDFPITAEGKLQRSGYPDLRITDLESKRVFYLDPKLYAAGSRDSSFRTFYFEPKKSTNKVRDDAVHFVVGFEHAPRNVAASLSQGNSGSNQHTATERRGYNTAWKFTRWDLVDLSRLTVKMKAEFQGSNRDMYRPEAIVTSSAK
;
A
#
# COMPACT_ATOMS: atom_id res chain seq x y z
N MET A 1 59.46 -53.79 31.79
CA MET A 1 60.38 -52.63 31.74
C MET A 1 60.00 -51.68 30.65
N ARG A 2 59.78 -50.41 31.03
CA ARG A 2 59.65 -49.22 30.15
C ARG A 2 58.35 -49.08 29.36
N PHE A 3 57.35 -48.61 30.07
CA PHE A 3 56.24 -47.71 29.56
C PHE A 3 56.42 -46.37 30.28
N ILE A 4 56.93 -45.37 29.67
CA ILE A 4 56.83 -43.96 30.05
C ILE A 4 57.22 -43.14 28.80
N ALA A 5 56.34 -42.26 28.36
CA ALA A 5 56.54 -41.11 27.53
C ALA A 5 55.65 -41.08 26.28
N LEU A 6 54.44 -40.56 26.46
CA LEU A 6 53.64 -39.95 25.38
C LEU A 6 52.39 -39.23 26.00
N ILE A 7 52.68 -38.33 26.93
CA ILE A 7 51.65 -37.35 27.40
C ILE A 7 52.39 -36.03 27.57
N GLU A 8 52.54 -35.29 26.46
CA GLU A 8 52.88 -33.85 26.48
C GLU A 8 52.85 -33.33 25.03
N LEU A 9 51.70 -33.24 24.42
CA LEU A 9 51.50 -32.38 23.23
C LEU A 9 50.02 -32.13 22.93
N ALA A 10 49.26 -31.74 23.93
CA ALA A 10 47.83 -31.39 23.74
C ALA A 10 47.40 -30.14 24.51
N PHE A 11 48.24 -29.14 24.69
CA PHE A 11 47.89 -27.94 25.47
C PHE A 11 48.29 -26.61 24.82
N VAL A 12 48.43 -26.49 23.52
CA VAL A 12 48.79 -25.19 22.88
C VAL A 12 47.88 -24.80 21.70
N VAL A 13 46.69 -25.30 21.56
CA VAL A 13 45.79 -24.87 20.47
C VAL A 13 44.43 -24.30 20.97
N ILE A 14 44.28 -23.98 22.24
CA ILE A 14 43.04 -23.37 22.76
C ILE A 14 43.25 -21.90 23.23
N ALA A 15 44.04 -21.13 22.53
CA ALA A 15 44.22 -19.72 22.89
C ALA A 15 44.16 -18.73 21.71
N ALA A 16 43.42 -19.02 20.63
CA ALA A 16 43.36 -18.11 19.48
C ALA A 16 41.96 -17.93 18.89
N PHE A 17 40.88 -18.27 19.62
CA PHE A 17 39.49 -17.98 19.20
C PHE A 17 38.72 -17.12 20.18
N ALA A 18 39.36 -16.23 20.87
CA ALA A 18 38.71 -15.21 21.66
C ALA A 18 39.14 -13.86 21.12
N GLN A 19 38.32 -13.25 20.29
CA GLN A 19 38.17 -11.82 20.02
C GLN A 19 37.97 -11.48 18.55
N ALA A 20 36.80 -11.86 18.03
CA ALA A 20 36.10 -11.04 17.09
C ALA A 20 34.64 -10.98 17.58
N ALA A 21 34.42 -10.36 18.73
CA ALA A 21 33.12 -9.80 19.05
C ALA A 21 32.92 -8.70 18.02
N ALA A 22 32.23 -9.04 16.93
CA ALA A 22 31.70 -8.05 16.01
C ALA A 22 30.89 -7.07 16.87
N THR A 23 31.42 -5.88 17.07
CA THR A 23 30.67 -4.75 17.61
C THR A 23 29.46 -4.58 16.67
N LEU A 24 28.30 -5.04 17.13
CA LEU A 24 27.04 -4.70 16.49
C LEU A 24 27.04 -3.18 16.30
N PRO A 25 26.71 -2.68 15.11
CA PRO A 25 26.63 -1.24 14.89
C PRO A 25 25.68 -0.68 15.96
N GLN A 26 26.20 0.19 16.81
CA GLN A 26 25.41 0.87 17.83
C GLN A 26 24.27 1.57 17.09
N SER A 27 23.05 1.34 17.54
CA SER A 27 21.87 2.08 17.02
C SER A 27 22.22 3.56 17.07
N PRO A 28 22.08 4.29 15.96
CA PRO A 28 22.44 5.70 15.94
C PRO A 28 21.67 6.42 17.05
N THR A 29 22.37 7.21 17.85
CA THR A 29 21.75 8.12 18.82
C THR A 29 20.65 8.89 18.08
N PRO A 30 19.43 9.02 18.64
CA PRO A 30 18.36 9.73 17.95
C PRO A 30 18.85 11.12 17.57
N ALA A 31 19.14 11.32 16.29
CA ALA A 31 19.49 12.63 15.76
C ALA A 31 18.29 13.56 15.99
N THR A 32 18.54 14.80 16.40
CA THR A 32 17.47 15.81 16.40
C THR A 32 16.87 15.88 15.01
N GLY A 33 15.58 16.19 14.88
CA GLY A 33 14.90 16.24 13.57
C GLY A 33 15.68 17.08 12.55
N LYS A 34 16.36 18.15 12.98
CA LYS A 34 17.24 18.95 12.12
C LYS A 34 18.45 18.15 11.60
N ALA A 35 19.15 17.42 12.45
CA ALA A 35 20.33 16.66 12.04
C ALA A 35 19.96 15.52 11.07
N ALA A 36 18.79 14.89 11.25
CA ALA A 36 18.27 13.91 10.32
C ALA A 36 17.90 14.54 8.96
N ALA A 37 17.27 15.73 8.97
CA ALA A 37 16.97 16.47 7.76
C ALA A 37 18.22 16.91 7.00
N ASP A 38 19.24 17.39 7.68
CA ASP A 38 20.52 17.80 7.08
C ASP A 38 21.23 16.62 6.36
N GLN A 39 21.04 15.38 6.83
CA GLN A 39 21.56 14.19 6.17
C GLN A 39 20.72 13.79 4.96
N LEU A 40 19.39 13.97 5.01
CA LEU A 40 18.48 13.59 3.96
C LEU A 40 18.39 14.60 2.81
N ILE A 41 18.53 15.91 3.10
CA ILE A 41 18.35 16.97 2.09
C ILE A 41 19.22 16.75 0.84
N PRO A 42 20.53 16.42 0.93
CA PRO A 42 21.33 16.16 -0.26
C PRO A 42 20.78 15.05 -1.15
N TRP A 43 20.25 13.98 -0.55
CA TRP A 43 19.62 12.87 -1.26
C TRP A 43 18.30 13.26 -1.92
N LEU A 44 17.52 14.13 -1.26
CA LEU A 44 16.26 14.64 -1.80
C LEU A 44 16.48 15.58 -2.98
N LEU A 45 17.58 16.33 -2.98
CA LEU A 45 17.95 17.23 -4.08
C LEU A 45 18.46 16.46 -5.31
N ASP A 46 18.93 15.23 -5.13
CA ASP A 46 19.35 14.32 -6.20
C ASP A 46 18.32 13.20 -6.42
N GLU A 47 17.06 13.50 -6.18
CA GLU A 47 15.90 12.60 -6.18
C GLU A 47 15.82 11.73 -7.46
N ASP A 48 16.23 12.27 -8.61
CA ASP A 48 16.05 11.62 -9.88
C ASP A 48 17.00 10.44 -10.13
N GLN A 49 18.13 10.37 -9.45
CA GLN A 49 19.12 9.32 -9.66
C GLN A 49 19.17 8.28 -8.53
N GLN A 50 19.06 8.72 -7.29
CA GLN A 50 19.35 7.88 -6.12
C GLN A 50 18.11 7.28 -5.43
N MET A 51 16.94 7.86 -5.66
CA MET A 51 15.72 7.51 -4.95
C MET A 51 14.69 6.76 -5.82
N ARG A 52 15.08 6.30 -7.00
CA ARG A 52 14.24 5.56 -7.94
C ARG A 52 14.74 4.13 -8.11
N GLY A 53 13.87 3.27 -8.62
CA GLY A 53 14.23 1.90 -8.95
C GLY A 53 14.43 1.01 -7.73
N ILE A 54 13.89 1.40 -6.57
CA ILE A 54 13.97 0.61 -5.34
C ILE A 54 13.03 -0.60 -5.48
N PRO A 55 13.53 -1.85 -5.42
CA PRO A 55 12.66 -3.02 -5.46
C PRO A 55 11.69 -3.00 -4.27
N PHE A 56 10.39 -3.12 -4.55
CA PHE A 56 9.38 -3.12 -3.48
C PHE A 56 9.59 -4.29 -2.51
N SER A 57 10.06 -5.44 -3.01
CA SER A 57 10.38 -6.60 -2.18
C SER A 57 11.49 -6.31 -1.13
N GLU A 58 12.52 -5.56 -1.52
CA GLU A 58 13.58 -5.15 -0.60
C GLU A 58 13.06 -4.14 0.42
N LEU A 59 12.29 -3.14 -0.04
CA LEU A 59 11.66 -2.16 0.84
C LEU A 59 10.79 -2.82 1.92
N ILE A 60 9.97 -3.81 1.55
CA ILE A 60 9.16 -4.56 2.52
C ILE A 60 10.04 -5.35 3.46
N PHE A 61 11.06 -6.04 2.96
CA PHE A 61 11.96 -6.83 3.80
C PHE A 61 12.71 -5.97 4.81
N ASP A 62 13.28 -4.86 4.40
CA ASP A 62 14.03 -3.95 5.27
C ASP A 62 13.15 -3.29 6.33
N THR A 63 11.88 -3.04 6.00
CA THR A 63 10.94 -2.39 6.91
C THR A 63 10.32 -3.37 7.91
N THR A 64 10.05 -4.61 7.49
CA THR A 64 9.18 -5.55 8.21
C THR A 64 9.85 -6.87 8.58
N GLY A 65 10.96 -7.22 7.95
CA GLY A 65 11.60 -8.53 7.99
C GLY A 65 10.81 -9.62 7.27
N LYS A 66 9.77 -9.25 6.47
CA LYS A 66 8.91 -10.19 5.74
C LYS A 66 9.22 -10.17 4.26
N LYS A 67 9.06 -11.33 3.62
CA LYS A 67 9.37 -11.50 2.19
C LYS A 67 8.13 -11.24 1.34
N VAL A 68 8.31 -10.49 0.26
CA VAL A 68 7.38 -10.47 -0.86
C VAL A 68 7.69 -11.67 -1.74
N LEU A 69 6.80 -12.65 -1.75
CA LEU A 69 6.94 -13.85 -2.57
C LEU A 69 6.46 -13.54 -4.00
N PRO A 70 7.15 -14.01 -5.04
CA PRO A 70 6.65 -13.89 -6.40
C PRO A 70 5.42 -14.79 -6.59
N PHE A 71 4.47 -14.33 -7.42
CA PHE A 71 3.42 -15.18 -7.93
C PHE A 71 4.03 -16.27 -8.82
N ASP A 72 3.70 -17.53 -8.54
CA ASP A 72 4.16 -18.66 -9.32
C ASP A 72 2.99 -19.30 -10.08
N ALA A 73 2.96 -19.09 -11.38
CA ALA A 73 1.93 -19.65 -12.27
C ALA A 73 1.95 -21.21 -12.34
N ASN A 74 2.98 -21.87 -11.83
CA ASN A 74 3.04 -23.34 -11.73
C ASN A 74 2.59 -23.85 -10.35
N ASN A 75 2.37 -22.96 -9.38
CA ASN A 75 1.87 -23.31 -8.06
C ASN A 75 0.34 -23.34 -8.09
N ALA A 76 -0.28 -24.50 -7.83
CA ALA A 76 -1.71 -24.67 -7.90
C ALA A 76 -2.49 -23.75 -6.93
N VAL A 77 -1.93 -23.43 -5.76
CA VAL A 77 -2.55 -22.51 -4.79
C VAL A 77 -2.53 -21.09 -5.34
N ASP A 78 -1.41 -20.64 -5.90
CA ASP A 78 -1.29 -19.30 -6.48
C ASP A 78 -2.26 -19.12 -7.67
N GLN A 79 -2.34 -20.12 -8.55
CA GLN A 79 -3.30 -20.12 -9.66
C GLN A 79 -4.74 -20.05 -9.16
N HIS A 80 -5.12 -20.92 -8.21
CA HIS A 80 -6.46 -20.93 -7.65
C HIS A 80 -6.83 -19.58 -7.02
N ILE A 81 -5.92 -18.99 -6.24
CA ILE A 81 -6.14 -17.68 -5.61
C ILE A 81 -6.30 -16.58 -6.66
N ALA A 82 -5.48 -16.58 -7.72
CA ALA A 82 -5.61 -15.61 -8.80
C ALA A 82 -6.95 -15.74 -9.55
N GLU A 83 -7.44 -16.96 -9.79
CA GLU A 83 -8.76 -17.23 -10.39
C GLU A 83 -9.89 -16.72 -9.49
N VAL A 84 -9.83 -17.01 -8.20
CA VAL A 84 -10.84 -16.55 -7.21
C VAL A 84 -10.84 -15.01 -7.10
N ILE A 85 -9.66 -14.38 -7.04
CA ILE A 85 -9.57 -12.92 -7.04
C ILE A 85 -10.16 -12.35 -8.34
N SER A 86 -9.87 -12.95 -9.49
CA SER A 86 -10.39 -12.52 -10.79
C SER A 86 -11.92 -12.57 -10.82
N ALA A 87 -12.50 -13.67 -10.40
CA ALA A 87 -13.97 -13.82 -10.32
C ALA A 87 -14.58 -12.81 -9.33
N ALA A 88 -13.92 -12.57 -8.19
CA ALA A 88 -14.34 -11.57 -7.21
C ALA A 88 -14.27 -10.15 -7.79
N CYS A 89 -13.27 -9.82 -8.61
CA CYS A 89 -13.14 -8.53 -9.28
C CYS A 89 -14.26 -8.30 -10.29
N ASP A 90 -14.58 -9.31 -11.12
CA ASP A 90 -15.67 -9.24 -12.08
C ASP A 90 -17.03 -9.02 -11.39
N GLU A 91 -17.33 -9.78 -10.35
CA GLU A 91 -18.56 -9.63 -9.59
C GLU A 91 -18.60 -8.30 -8.82
N THR A 92 -17.47 -7.82 -8.30
CA THR A 92 -17.36 -6.50 -7.67
C THR A 92 -17.71 -5.40 -8.67
N MET A 93 -17.12 -5.39 -9.85
CA MET A 93 -17.45 -4.42 -10.90
C MET A 93 -18.91 -4.47 -11.29
N LYS A 94 -19.47 -5.67 -11.44
CA LYS A 94 -20.88 -5.85 -11.77
C LYS A 94 -21.80 -5.24 -10.69
N ARG A 95 -21.56 -5.51 -9.41
CA ARG A 95 -22.36 -4.99 -8.29
C ARG A 95 -22.23 -3.48 -8.17
N LEU A 96 -21.02 -2.97 -8.24
CA LEU A 96 -20.77 -1.53 -8.05
C LEU A 96 -21.18 -0.69 -9.26
N ASN A 97 -21.21 -1.25 -10.47
CA ASN A 97 -21.76 -0.60 -11.65
C ASN A 97 -23.29 -0.61 -11.72
N ALA A 98 -23.97 -1.37 -10.86
CA ALA A 98 -25.43 -1.40 -10.87
C ALA A 98 -26.03 -0.03 -10.58
N PRO A 99 -27.13 0.38 -11.25
CA PRO A 99 -27.71 1.72 -11.07
C PRO A 99 -28.18 2.03 -9.65
N ASP A 100 -28.53 1.01 -8.89
CA ASP A 100 -28.97 1.04 -7.49
C ASP A 100 -27.82 0.86 -6.49
N SER A 101 -26.59 0.76 -6.97
CA SER A 101 -25.43 0.65 -6.09
C SER A 101 -25.22 1.90 -5.26
N ALA A 102 -24.90 1.71 -3.98
CA ALA A 102 -24.65 2.81 -3.04
C ALA A 102 -23.57 3.79 -3.52
N ILE A 103 -22.56 3.33 -4.30
CA ILE A 103 -21.51 4.21 -4.81
C ILE A 103 -22.04 5.26 -5.81
N GLN A 104 -23.19 5.02 -6.43
CA GLN A 104 -23.75 5.98 -7.39
C GLN A 104 -24.14 7.32 -6.75
N HIS A 105 -24.28 7.34 -5.42
CA HIS A 105 -24.56 8.54 -4.61
C HIS A 105 -23.32 9.13 -3.94
N VAL A 106 -22.13 8.55 -4.19
CA VAL A 106 -20.86 9.02 -3.61
C VAL A 106 -20.16 9.96 -4.58
N ASP A 107 -19.76 11.12 -4.09
CA ASP A 107 -19.14 12.13 -4.95
C ASP A 107 -17.63 11.99 -5.09
N ARG A 108 -16.96 11.48 -4.08
CA ARG A 108 -15.49 11.42 -4.02
C ARG A 108 -14.97 10.01 -4.25
N ILE A 109 -14.01 9.88 -5.17
CA ILE A 109 -13.40 8.59 -5.49
C ILE A 109 -12.76 7.90 -4.26
N ASN A 110 -12.20 8.67 -3.35
CA ASN A 110 -11.59 8.14 -2.13
C ASN A 110 -12.61 7.49 -1.18
N GLU A 111 -13.88 7.91 -1.24
CA GLU A 111 -14.96 7.30 -0.47
C GLU A 111 -15.47 6.01 -1.14
N VAL A 112 -15.38 5.94 -2.48
CA VAL A 112 -15.75 4.75 -3.26
C VAL A 112 -14.83 3.58 -3.00
N SER A 113 -13.54 3.81 -2.71
CA SER A 113 -12.55 2.73 -2.52
C SER A 113 -12.96 1.73 -1.42
N SER A 114 -13.57 2.22 -0.33
CA SER A 114 -14.01 1.36 0.77
C SER A 114 -15.06 0.33 0.35
N TYR A 115 -15.91 0.65 -0.63
CA TYR A 115 -16.90 -0.29 -1.16
C TYR A 115 -16.25 -1.43 -1.94
N PHE A 116 -15.13 -1.16 -2.64
CA PHE A 116 -14.36 -2.19 -3.31
C PHE A 116 -13.72 -3.14 -2.30
N GLU A 117 -13.06 -2.60 -1.27
CA GLU A 117 -12.46 -3.40 -0.20
C GLU A 117 -13.50 -4.30 0.49
N ASP A 118 -14.65 -3.73 0.88
CA ASP A 118 -15.70 -4.48 1.58
C ASP A 118 -16.33 -5.55 0.67
N THR A 119 -16.59 -5.23 -0.61
CA THR A 119 -17.19 -6.18 -1.55
C THR A 119 -16.24 -7.32 -1.87
N LEU A 120 -14.97 -7.03 -2.17
CA LEU A 120 -13.94 -8.04 -2.41
C LEU A 120 -13.78 -8.96 -1.19
N ARG A 121 -13.68 -8.38 0.02
CA ARG A 121 -13.57 -9.16 1.25
C ARG A 121 -14.75 -10.10 1.45
N GLN A 122 -15.98 -9.63 1.19
CA GLN A 122 -17.18 -10.47 1.30
C GLN A 122 -17.17 -11.63 0.29
N LEU A 123 -16.82 -11.35 -0.97
CA LEU A 123 -16.78 -12.36 -2.03
C LEU A 123 -15.69 -13.41 -1.78
N LEU A 124 -14.51 -12.98 -1.36
CA LEU A 124 -13.40 -13.87 -1.04
C LEU A 124 -13.71 -14.75 0.16
N ASN A 125 -14.37 -14.23 1.19
CA ASN A 125 -14.82 -15.02 2.34
C ASN A 125 -15.99 -15.98 2.01
N ALA A 126 -16.74 -15.72 0.95
CA ALA A 126 -17.78 -16.65 0.48
C ALA A 126 -17.19 -17.86 -0.26
N THR A 127 -15.90 -17.83 -0.60
CA THR A 127 -15.21 -18.95 -1.27
C THR A 127 -14.77 -19.96 -0.22
N PRO A 128 -15.20 -21.24 -0.32
CA PRO A 128 -14.77 -22.28 0.61
C PRO A 128 -13.24 -22.43 0.62
N GLY A 129 -12.68 -22.63 1.81
CA GLY A 129 -11.23 -22.80 1.96
C GLY A 129 -10.44 -21.50 2.04
N LEU A 130 -11.07 -20.34 1.90
CA LEU A 130 -10.42 -19.04 2.03
C LEU A 130 -10.91 -18.26 3.26
N GLN A 131 -10.01 -17.45 3.78
CA GLN A 131 -10.30 -16.43 4.79
C GLN A 131 -9.72 -15.10 4.29
N CYS A 132 -10.55 -14.05 4.28
CA CYS A 132 -10.14 -12.70 3.87
C CYS A 132 -10.52 -11.69 4.95
N ASP A 133 -9.50 -11.04 5.54
CA ASP A 133 -9.67 -10.09 6.63
C ASP A 133 -9.01 -8.75 6.32
N PHE A 134 -9.43 -7.71 7.05
CA PHE A 134 -8.61 -6.51 7.18
C PHE A 134 -7.38 -6.85 8.02
N PRO A 135 -6.16 -6.60 7.52
CA PRO A 135 -4.96 -6.95 8.28
C PRO A 135 -4.83 -6.06 9.53
N ILE A 136 -4.33 -6.67 10.60
CA ILE A 136 -4.06 -5.99 11.86
C ILE A 136 -2.65 -5.40 11.87
N THR A 137 -2.47 -4.29 12.59
CA THR A 137 -1.17 -3.65 12.79
C THR A 137 -0.22 -4.49 13.64
N ALA A 138 1.06 -4.08 13.71
CA ALA A 138 2.05 -4.67 14.61
C ALA A 138 1.64 -4.60 16.09
N GLU A 139 0.81 -3.61 16.47
CA GLU A 139 0.25 -3.46 17.80
C GLU A 139 -1.06 -4.25 18.03
N GLY A 140 -1.48 -5.07 17.07
CA GLY A 140 -2.71 -5.87 17.17
C GLY A 140 -4.01 -5.08 16.95
N LYS A 141 -3.94 -3.87 16.40
CA LYS A 141 -5.11 -3.02 16.16
C LYS A 141 -5.63 -3.18 14.73
N LEU A 142 -6.95 -3.19 14.57
CA LEU A 142 -7.58 -3.07 13.26
C LEU A 142 -7.39 -1.65 12.74
N GLN A 143 -6.82 -1.52 11.53
CA GLN A 143 -6.65 -0.23 10.87
C GLN A 143 -6.91 -0.40 9.38
N ARG A 144 -7.91 0.30 8.84
CA ARG A 144 -8.22 0.23 7.39
C ARG A 144 -7.22 1.03 6.55
N SER A 145 -6.76 2.17 7.03
CA SER A 145 -5.80 3.00 6.30
C SER A 145 -4.42 2.35 6.21
N GLY A 146 -3.71 2.65 5.12
CA GLY A 146 -2.36 2.16 4.85
C GLY A 146 -2.33 0.75 4.26
N TYR A 147 -1.21 0.43 3.62
CA TYR A 147 -0.96 -0.83 2.93
C TYR A 147 -0.69 -1.99 3.91
N PRO A 148 -1.13 -3.22 3.59
CA PRO A 148 -2.12 -3.62 2.59
C PRO A 148 -3.57 -3.47 3.09
N ASP A 149 -4.55 -3.47 2.16
CA ASP A 149 -5.96 -3.30 2.52
C ASP A 149 -6.62 -4.62 2.93
N LEU A 150 -6.30 -5.73 2.28
CA LEU A 150 -6.87 -7.06 2.54
C LEU A 150 -5.76 -8.11 2.72
N ARG A 151 -6.03 -9.09 3.61
CA ARG A 151 -5.20 -10.26 3.85
C ARG A 151 -6.01 -11.52 3.56
N ILE A 152 -5.59 -12.30 2.57
CA ILE A 152 -6.22 -13.54 2.16
C ILE A 152 -5.35 -14.70 2.65
N THR A 153 -5.97 -15.69 3.27
CA THR A 153 -5.30 -16.93 3.68
C THR A 153 -5.99 -18.11 3.04
N ASP A 154 -5.23 -18.91 2.32
CA ASP A 154 -5.67 -20.26 1.97
C ASP A 154 -5.62 -21.14 3.23
N LEU A 155 -6.77 -21.68 3.62
CA LEU A 155 -6.91 -22.38 4.90
C LEU A 155 -6.28 -23.77 4.89
N GLU A 156 -6.02 -24.36 3.72
CA GLU A 156 -5.36 -25.65 3.59
C GLU A 156 -3.83 -25.49 3.67
N SER A 157 -3.25 -24.75 2.74
CA SER A 157 -1.79 -24.56 2.64
C SER A 157 -1.21 -23.57 3.64
N LYS A 158 -2.06 -22.74 4.27
CA LYS A 158 -1.69 -21.58 5.10
C LYS A 158 -0.93 -20.49 4.35
N ARG A 159 -0.92 -20.55 3.03
CA ARG A 159 -0.30 -19.53 2.19
C ARG A 159 -1.08 -18.22 2.28
N VAL A 160 -0.34 -17.11 2.38
CA VAL A 160 -0.92 -15.78 2.58
C VAL A 160 -0.72 -14.93 1.32
N PHE A 161 -1.74 -14.14 1.02
CA PHE A 161 -1.74 -13.17 -0.06
C PHE A 161 -2.26 -11.83 0.48
N TYR A 162 -1.59 -10.75 0.12
CA TYR A 162 -2.08 -9.40 0.36
C TYR A 162 -2.67 -8.83 -0.91
N LEU A 163 -3.81 -8.16 -0.78
CA LEU A 163 -4.51 -7.52 -1.90
C LEU A 163 -4.84 -6.07 -1.54
N ASP A 164 -4.54 -5.16 -2.46
CA ASP A 164 -4.68 -3.73 -2.26
C ASP A 164 -5.44 -3.11 -3.46
N PRO A 165 -6.77 -2.89 -3.35
CA PRO A 165 -7.57 -2.31 -4.41
C PRO A 165 -7.22 -0.84 -4.64
N LYS A 166 -7.05 -0.46 -5.91
CA LYS A 166 -6.77 0.93 -6.32
C LYS A 166 -7.71 1.35 -7.43
N LEU A 167 -8.17 2.59 -7.37
CA LEU A 167 -9.05 3.17 -8.37
C LEU A 167 -8.29 4.21 -9.19
N TYR A 168 -8.42 4.17 -10.51
CA TYR A 168 -7.75 5.13 -11.40
C TYR A 168 -8.66 5.55 -12.57
N ALA A 169 -8.47 6.78 -13.05
CA ALA A 169 -9.26 7.31 -14.14
C ALA A 169 -8.81 6.74 -15.48
N ALA A 170 -9.75 6.51 -16.39
CA ALA A 170 -9.46 6.10 -17.76
C ALA A 170 -8.48 7.08 -18.43
N GLY A 171 -7.51 6.54 -19.15
CA GLY A 171 -6.44 7.30 -19.78
C GLY A 171 -5.27 7.67 -18.85
N SER A 172 -5.33 7.35 -17.55
CA SER A 172 -4.23 7.61 -16.61
C SER A 172 -3.31 6.40 -16.37
N ARG A 173 -3.55 5.27 -17.02
CA ARG A 173 -2.83 4.02 -16.81
C ARG A 173 -1.31 4.15 -17.02
N ASP A 174 -0.91 4.88 -18.05
CA ASP A 174 0.49 5.10 -18.41
C ASP A 174 1.06 6.40 -17.83
N SER A 175 0.32 7.06 -16.94
CA SER A 175 0.77 8.28 -16.30
C SER A 175 1.80 8.00 -15.20
N SER A 176 2.69 8.96 -14.96
CA SER A 176 3.60 8.94 -13.81
C SER A 176 2.90 9.30 -12.49
N PHE A 177 1.58 9.48 -12.51
CA PHE A 177 0.81 9.85 -11.33
C PHE A 177 0.74 8.68 -10.35
N ARG A 178 0.89 9.00 -9.06
CA ARG A 178 0.92 7.99 -8.00
C ARG A 178 -0.47 7.37 -7.78
N THR A 179 -0.58 6.07 -8.01
CA THR A 179 -1.75 5.27 -7.66
C THR A 179 -1.49 4.39 -6.42
N PHE A 180 -0.24 3.93 -6.26
CA PHE A 180 0.19 3.10 -5.14
C PHE A 180 1.18 3.87 -4.25
N TYR A 181 1.10 3.67 -2.94
CA TYR A 181 2.11 4.15 -1.99
C TYR A 181 2.23 3.21 -0.80
N PHE A 182 3.43 3.13 -0.27
CA PHE A 182 3.77 2.46 0.97
C PHE A 182 4.50 3.44 1.88
N GLU A 183 4.09 3.51 3.14
CA GLU A 183 4.74 4.32 4.15
C GLU A 183 5.38 3.40 5.19
N PRO A 184 6.73 3.39 5.30
CA PRO A 184 7.43 2.60 6.31
C PRO A 184 7.04 3.04 7.72
N LYS A 185 6.44 2.12 8.49
CA LYS A 185 6.02 2.35 9.88
C LYS A 185 6.29 1.11 10.72
N LYS A 186 6.68 1.29 11.98
CA LYS A 186 6.91 0.18 12.91
C LYS A 186 5.61 -0.29 13.56
N SER A 187 4.92 0.60 14.27
CA SER A 187 3.76 0.25 15.11
C SER A 187 2.50 -0.04 14.29
N THR A 188 2.27 0.72 13.21
CA THR A 188 1.09 0.59 12.35
C THR A 188 1.34 -0.25 11.09
N ASN A 189 2.49 -0.91 10.99
CA ASN A 189 2.77 -1.85 9.90
C ASN A 189 1.80 -3.04 9.93
N LYS A 190 1.21 -3.35 8.79
CA LYS A 190 0.23 -4.44 8.61
C LYS A 190 0.80 -5.66 7.87
N VAL A 191 2.02 -5.58 7.32
CA VAL A 191 2.68 -6.73 6.69
C VAL A 191 3.31 -7.60 7.77
N ARG A 192 2.70 -8.76 8.02
CA ARG A 192 3.07 -9.67 9.13
C ARG A 192 3.48 -11.06 8.66
N ASP A 193 3.30 -11.37 7.40
CA ASP A 193 3.55 -12.68 6.80
C ASP A 193 4.51 -12.57 5.62
N ASP A 194 5.27 -13.63 5.36
CA ASP A 194 5.84 -13.85 4.04
C ASP A 194 4.68 -14.18 3.11
N ALA A 195 4.46 -13.39 2.06
CA ALA A 195 3.23 -13.45 1.28
C ALA A 195 3.46 -13.06 -0.19
N VAL A 196 2.53 -13.48 -1.06
CA VAL A 196 2.38 -12.88 -2.38
C VAL A 196 1.62 -11.57 -2.22
N HIS A 197 2.09 -10.52 -2.85
CA HIS A 197 1.53 -9.18 -2.73
C HIS A 197 0.93 -8.72 -4.06
N PHE A 198 -0.38 -8.42 -4.06
CA PHE A 198 -1.09 -7.95 -5.22
C PHE A 198 -1.63 -6.53 -5.04
N VAL A 199 -1.64 -5.78 -6.12
CA VAL A 199 -2.54 -4.65 -6.32
C VAL A 199 -3.57 -5.06 -7.37
N VAL A 200 -4.83 -4.70 -7.15
CA VAL A 200 -5.83 -4.72 -8.21
C VAL A 200 -6.25 -3.30 -8.54
N GLY A 201 -5.96 -2.88 -9.77
CA GLY A 201 -6.33 -1.56 -10.28
C GLY A 201 -7.68 -1.63 -11.00
N PHE A 202 -8.65 -0.81 -10.59
CA PHE A 202 -9.94 -0.66 -11.25
C PHE A 202 -9.99 0.67 -12.00
N GLU A 203 -10.21 0.61 -13.31
CA GLU A 203 -10.37 1.79 -14.16
C GLU A 203 -11.80 2.30 -14.14
N HIS A 204 -11.98 3.59 -13.90
CA HIS A 204 -13.29 4.23 -14.01
C HIS A 204 -13.35 5.21 -15.18
N ALA A 205 -14.52 5.27 -15.83
CA ALA A 205 -14.80 6.27 -16.84
C ALA A 205 -14.83 7.69 -16.24
N PRO A 206 -14.58 8.75 -17.04
CA PRO A 206 -14.71 10.13 -16.60
C PRO A 206 -16.13 10.42 -16.08
N ARG A 207 -16.21 11.13 -14.94
CA ARG A 207 -17.45 11.59 -14.33
C ARG A 207 -17.50 13.11 -14.33
N ASN A 208 -18.57 13.70 -14.86
CA ASN A 208 -18.77 15.15 -14.88
C ASN A 208 -19.64 15.59 -13.68
N VAL A 209 -19.00 15.90 -12.57
CA VAL A 209 -19.67 16.34 -11.33
C VAL A 209 -20.18 17.79 -11.43
N ALA A 210 -19.59 18.62 -12.29
CA ALA A 210 -19.92 20.05 -12.40
C ALA A 210 -21.34 20.34 -12.86
N ALA A 211 -22.03 19.42 -13.53
CA ALA A 211 -23.40 19.62 -14.00
C ALA A 211 -24.46 19.38 -12.92
N SER A 212 -24.18 18.69 -11.85
CA SER A 212 -25.12 18.39 -10.77
C SER A 212 -25.27 19.52 -9.74
N LEU A 213 -24.27 20.38 -9.62
CA LEU A 213 -24.27 21.50 -8.66
C LEU A 213 -24.97 22.79 -9.21
N SER A 214 -25.23 22.85 -10.52
CA SER A 214 -25.84 24.02 -11.15
C SER A 214 -27.37 23.98 -11.25
N GLN A 215 -28.04 22.93 -10.81
CA GLN A 215 -29.52 22.82 -10.88
C GLN A 215 -30.22 23.46 -9.68
N GLY A 216 -29.52 24.14 -8.78
CA GLY A 216 -30.09 24.75 -7.56
C GLY A 216 -30.40 26.23 -7.61
N ASN A 217 -30.09 26.97 -8.67
CA ASN A 217 -30.53 28.40 -8.76
C ASN A 217 -30.31 28.95 -10.17
N SER A 218 -31.36 29.12 -10.96
CA SER A 218 -31.58 30.34 -11.74
C SER A 218 -32.80 30.22 -12.63
N GLY A 219 -33.67 31.22 -12.51
CA GLY A 219 -34.72 31.52 -13.47
C GLY A 219 -34.13 31.97 -14.81
N SER A 220 -34.89 31.62 -15.84
CA SER A 220 -34.94 32.20 -17.18
C SER A 220 -33.62 32.57 -17.87
N ASN A 221 -33.20 31.74 -18.81
CA ASN A 221 -32.84 32.18 -20.15
C ASN A 221 -32.88 31.01 -21.13
N GLN A 222 -33.75 31.18 -22.15
CA GLN A 222 -33.84 30.27 -23.29
C GLN A 222 -32.53 30.34 -24.10
N HIS A 223 -31.72 29.29 -24.08
CA HIS A 223 -30.79 29.00 -25.14
C HIS A 223 -31.01 27.56 -25.62
N THR A 224 -31.38 27.51 -26.88
CA THR A 224 -31.49 26.41 -27.84
C THR A 224 -30.99 25.04 -27.38
N ALA A 225 -31.95 24.09 -27.40
CA ALA A 225 -31.76 22.66 -27.20
C ALA A 225 -30.98 22.06 -28.37
N THR A 226 -29.64 22.23 -28.37
CA THR A 226 -28.78 21.48 -29.29
C THR A 226 -27.56 21.03 -28.50
N GLU A 227 -27.38 19.68 -28.43
CA GLU A 227 -26.28 18.96 -27.81
C GLU A 227 -26.28 18.88 -26.27
N ARG A 228 -27.29 18.23 -25.71
CA ARG A 228 -27.09 17.48 -24.45
C ARG A 228 -26.27 16.23 -24.78
N ARG A 229 -24.97 16.36 -24.94
CA ARG A 229 -24.04 15.21 -24.73
C ARG A 229 -24.30 14.76 -23.31
N GLY A 230 -24.81 13.54 -23.16
CA GLY A 230 -25.17 12.98 -21.86
C GLY A 230 -23.96 12.98 -20.94
N TYR A 231 -23.96 13.89 -19.98
CA TYR A 231 -22.93 13.89 -18.91
C TYR A 231 -23.18 12.67 -18.05
N ASN A 232 -22.20 11.76 -18.04
CA ASN A 232 -22.24 10.58 -17.20
C ASN A 232 -21.94 11.01 -15.75
N THR A 233 -22.97 11.14 -14.92
CA THR A 233 -22.83 11.47 -13.49
C THR A 233 -22.60 10.21 -12.63
N ALA A 234 -22.88 9.03 -13.19
CA ALA A 234 -22.74 7.75 -12.50
C ALA A 234 -21.28 7.24 -12.53
N TRP A 235 -20.90 6.54 -11.48
CA TRP A 235 -19.67 5.77 -11.50
C TRP A 235 -19.81 4.60 -12.45
N LYS A 236 -18.78 4.41 -13.32
CA LYS A 236 -18.70 3.27 -14.23
C LYS A 236 -17.27 2.77 -14.28
N PHE A 237 -17.07 1.58 -13.77
CA PHE A 237 -15.80 0.86 -13.83
C PHE A 237 -15.78 -0.03 -15.07
N THR A 238 -14.71 0.03 -15.86
CA THR A 238 -14.65 -0.54 -17.21
C THR A 238 -13.66 -1.68 -17.32
N ARG A 239 -12.69 -1.74 -16.39
CA ARG A 239 -11.59 -2.69 -16.44
C ARG A 239 -10.99 -2.87 -15.05
N TRP A 240 -10.36 -4.01 -14.85
CA TRP A 240 -9.43 -4.25 -13.74
C TRP A 240 -8.17 -4.96 -14.23
N ASP A 241 -7.06 -4.77 -13.51
CA ASP A 241 -5.79 -5.48 -13.72
C ASP A 241 -5.26 -5.94 -12.37
N LEU A 242 -4.90 -7.23 -12.25
CA LEU A 242 -4.23 -7.79 -11.08
C LEU A 242 -2.72 -7.75 -11.32
N VAL A 243 -1.98 -7.15 -10.41
CA VAL A 243 -0.54 -6.88 -10.54
C VAL A 243 0.22 -7.54 -9.40
N ASP A 244 1.22 -8.36 -9.74
CA ASP A 244 2.20 -8.91 -8.79
C ASP A 244 3.24 -7.84 -8.43
N LEU A 245 3.29 -7.47 -7.15
CA LEU A 245 4.20 -6.44 -6.66
C LEU A 245 5.64 -6.93 -6.45
N SER A 246 5.92 -8.23 -6.56
CA SER A 246 7.28 -8.76 -6.45
C SER A 246 8.24 -8.17 -7.49
N ARG A 247 7.69 -7.68 -8.60
CA ARG A 247 8.43 -7.07 -9.72
C ARG A 247 8.35 -5.54 -9.75
N LEU A 248 7.63 -4.95 -8.79
CA LEU A 248 7.47 -3.50 -8.73
C LEU A 248 8.77 -2.85 -8.25
N THR A 249 9.19 -1.80 -8.95
CA THR A 249 10.14 -0.83 -8.42
C THR A 249 9.41 0.47 -8.04
N VAL A 250 9.81 1.05 -6.92
CA VAL A 250 9.22 2.30 -6.42
C VAL A 250 10.26 3.40 -6.40
N LYS A 251 9.79 4.64 -6.27
CA LYS A 251 10.63 5.78 -5.92
C LYS A 251 10.27 6.29 -4.55
N MET A 252 11.23 6.73 -3.78
CA MET A 252 10.97 7.46 -2.55
C MET A 252 10.58 8.89 -2.88
N LYS A 253 9.58 9.41 -2.17
CA LYS A 253 9.25 10.82 -2.15
C LYS A 253 9.11 11.26 -0.69
N ALA A 254 9.85 12.27 -0.29
CA ALA A 254 9.75 12.86 1.03
C ALA A 254 9.11 14.24 0.95
N GLU A 255 8.26 14.55 1.93
CA GLU A 255 7.56 15.83 2.05
C GLU A 255 7.72 16.33 3.47
N PHE A 256 8.05 17.62 3.63
CA PHE A 256 8.02 18.30 4.91
C PHE A 256 6.61 18.83 5.15
N GLN A 257 6.00 18.43 6.25
CA GLN A 257 4.61 18.79 6.56
C GLN A 257 4.54 19.56 7.87
N GLY A 258 3.71 20.61 7.90
CA GLY A 258 3.33 21.34 9.10
C GLY A 258 1.91 20.95 9.51
N SER A 259 1.69 20.63 10.79
CA SER A 259 0.35 20.41 11.32
C SER A 259 -0.38 21.73 11.58
N ASN A 260 -1.72 21.72 11.57
CA ASN A 260 -2.50 22.91 11.98
C ASN A 260 -2.12 23.36 13.40
N ARG A 261 -1.87 22.42 14.31
CA ARG A 261 -1.43 22.72 15.67
C ARG A 261 -0.11 23.52 15.68
N ASP A 262 0.83 23.16 14.81
CA ASP A 262 2.14 23.79 14.78
C ASP A 262 2.11 25.13 14.04
N MET A 263 1.29 25.23 12.98
CA MET A 263 1.13 26.48 12.21
C MET A 263 0.36 27.57 12.96
N TYR A 264 -0.68 27.18 13.72
CA TYR A 264 -1.56 28.13 14.41
C TYR A 264 -1.25 28.30 15.89
N ARG A 265 -0.02 28.12 16.30
CA ARG A 265 0.43 28.48 17.64
C ARG A 265 0.38 30.01 17.84
N PRO A 266 -0.01 30.49 19.03
CA PRO A 266 -0.09 31.94 19.29
C PRO A 266 1.15 32.70 18.88
N GLU A 267 2.34 32.16 19.15
CA GLU A 267 3.64 32.78 18.83
C GLU A 267 3.95 32.82 17.32
N ALA A 268 3.28 32.02 16.50
CA ALA A 268 3.45 32.00 15.04
C ALA A 268 2.46 32.91 14.32
N ILE A 269 1.36 33.31 14.97
CA ILE A 269 0.33 34.14 14.39
C ILE A 269 0.77 35.61 14.39
N VAL A 270 0.97 36.18 13.20
CA VAL A 270 1.33 37.61 13.05
C VAL A 270 0.11 38.51 13.24
N THR A 271 -1.05 38.09 12.70
CA THR A 271 -2.31 38.82 12.81
C THR A 271 -3.50 37.88 12.66
N SER A 272 -4.65 38.28 13.24
CA SER A 272 -5.88 37.48 13.15
C SER A 272 -7.07 38.39 12.96
N SER A 273 -8.08 37.94 12.19
CA SER A 273 -9.38 38.60 12.06
C SER A 273 -10.34 38.28 13.22
N ALA A 274 -10.02 37.25 14.01
CA ALA A 274 -10.81 36.89 15.19
C ALA A 274 -10.55 37.88 16.31
N LYS A 275 -11.63 38.42 16.90
CA LYS A 275 -11.59 39.25 18.09
C LYS A 275 -11.70 38.36 19.33
#